data_f7ad89a1fee73a5093752ec40722161a
#
_entry.id   f7ad89a1fee73a5093752ec40722161a
#
_cell.length_a   1.000
_cell.length_b   1.000
_cell.length_c   1.000
_cell.angle_alpha   90.00
_cell.angle_beta   90.00
_cell.angle_gamma   90.00
#
_symmetry.space_group_name_H-M   'P 1'
#
loop_
_entity.id
_entity.type
_entity.pdbx_description
1 polymer ?
#
loop_
_entity_poly.entity_id
_entity_poly.type
_entity_poly.pdbx_seq_one_letter_code
_entity_poly.pdbx_strand_id
1 'polypeptide(L)'
;IRPDGRQGLSLKDMSPAQKILAHGLLGSALSHRGMIETTDVILLEQILYEREEREMRNPELYHVSIFGTPDKAGTWGWRFEGHHLSLNFTFVNGRVFSVTPSFFGASPAKVNEGKHAGMKVLSDEEEKARKLFRSLSPPQKKMAILSDKAPRDILSGQNNTVDRKTFFPPKGLPINKMNPRQKGWLDELIHAYAAKHRPEVVEQVSGRKPLIHPQETYIAWAGSLDAGEGHYYRVQTPDFLFEYANTQNNVNHVHAVWRDFDGDFGRDLLADHYQKDHKPSKGWESMFDGKTLNGWKANENDNSFWVKDGCIVANAPGRCHLFYVTQKPFKNFEFKTEVMTLPHSNAGVYFHTRFQDEGWPKAGFECQVNNTYHDPKKTASIYGVLDCLEAPASDDEWFELYIKVEGKHVITKVNNKIVADWTQPADWKKGANFERIIGEGTFALQGHDPGSTVLFRNLFVKRLP
;
A
#
# COMPACT_ATOMS: atom_id res chain seq x y z
N ILE A 1 -15.14 6.09 -7.68
CA ILE A 1 -14.26 6.91 -6.79
C ILE A 1 -14.98 8.22 -6.57
N ARG A 2 -15.30 8.56 -5.33
CA ARG A 2 -16.00 9.82 -4.99
C ARG A 2 -15.08 11.02 -5.23
N PRO A 3 -15.58 12.19 -5.67
CA PRO A 3 -14.78 13.40 -5.85
C PRO A 3 -14.09 13.85 -4.56
N ASP A 4 -14.76 13.66 -3.44
CA ASP A 4 -14.31 14.07 -2.11
C ASP A 4 -13.31 13.05 -1.56
N GLY A 5 -12.02 13.37 -1.58
CA GLY A 5 -10.96 12.54 -1.00
C GLY A 5 -9.87 12.06 -1.97
N ARG A 6 -9.87 12.51 -3.23
CA ARG A 6 -8.72 12.28 -4.10
C ARG A 6 -7.54 13.09 -3.62
N GLN A 7 -6.39 12.42 -3.52
CA GLN A 7 -5.15 13.05 -3.09
C GLN A 7 -4.40 13.65 -4.28
N GLY A 8 -3.53 14.61 -4.02
CA GLY A 8 -2.67 15.20 -5.03
C GLY A 8 -3.21 16.49 -5.65
N LEU A 9 -2.45 17.06 -6.58
CA LEU A 9 -2.76 18.30 -7.25
C LEU A 9 -3.68 18.06 -8.44
N SER A 10 -4.85 18.72 -8.48
CA SER A 10 -5.80 18.60 -9.59
C SER A 10 -5.32 19.38 -10.82
N LEU A 11 -5.69 18.91 -12.03
CA LEU A 11 -5.45 19.68 -13.25
C LEU A 11 -6.08 21.08 -13.17
N LYS A 12 -7.22 21.22 -12.48
CA LYS A 12 -7.91 22.49 -12.25
C LYS A 12 -7.02 23.50 -11.54
N ASP A 13 -6.26 23.05 -10.55
CA ASP A 13 -5.42 23.90 -9.70
C ASP A 13 -3.98 24.07 -10.23
N MET A 14 -3.64 23.37 -11.32
CA MET A 14 -2.32 23.45 -11.95
C MET A 14 -2.17 24.68 -12.83
N SER A 15 -1.00 25.29 -12.78
CA SER A 15 -0.56 26.27 -13.79
C SER A 15 -0.43 25.58 -15.17
N PRO A 16 -0.46 26.35 -16.29
CA PRO A 16 -0.25 25.78 -17.63
C PRO A 16 1.05 24.96 -17.75
N ALA A 17 2.14 25.40 -17.14
CA ALA A 17 3.40 24.66 -17.12
C ALA A 17 3.28 23.33 -16.37
N GLN A 18 2.58 23.29 -15.25
CA GLN A 18 2.35 22.05 -14.49
C GLN A 18 1.45 21.08 -15.25
N LYS A 19 0.40 21.56 -15.97
CA LYS A 19 -0.42 20.73 -16.85
C LYS A 19 0.41 20.04 -17.94
N ILE A 20 1.34 20.78 -18.58
CA ILE A 20 2.28 20.20 -19.57
C ILE A 20 3.14 19.11 -18.93
N LEU A 21 3.67 19.32 -17.74
CA LEU A 21 4.47 18.32 -17.02
C LEU A 21 3.64 17.09 -16.64
N ALA A 22 2.41 17.26 -16.19
CA ALA A 22 1.49 16.17 -15.88
C ALA A 22 1.20 15.30 -17.12
N HIS A 23 0.93 15.92 -18.27
CA HIS A 23 0.78 15.19 -19.53
C HIS A 23 2.09 14.53 -19.99
N GLY A 24 3.25 15.20 -19.79
CA GLY A 24 4.56 14.62 -20.03
C GLY A 24 4.82 13.37 -19.19
N LEU A 25 4.41 13.40 -17.90
CA LEU A 25 4.51 12.26 -17.00
C LEU A 25 3.65 11.08 -17.47
N LEU A 26 2.40 11.33 -17.89
CA LEU A 26 1.56 10.30 -18.51
C LEU A 26 2.21 9.70 -19.76
N GLY A 27 2.71 10.53 -20.67
CA GLY A 27 3.38 10.09 -21.91
C GLY A 27 4.70 9.35 -21.68
N SER A 28 5.31 9.46 -20.49
CA SER A 28 6.50 8.69 -20.14
C SER A 28 6.21 7.23 -19.85
N ALA A 29 4.96 6.88 -19.48
CA ALA A 29 4.57 5.53 -19.11
C ALA A 29 3.48 4.92 -20.02
N LEU A 30 2.61 5.75 -20.57
CA LEU A 30 1.55 5.31 -21.48
C LEU A 30 2.05 5.28 -22.94
N SER A 31 1.57 4.30 -23.70
CA SER A 31 1.72 4.26 -25.14
C SER A 31 0.87 5.34 -25.82
N HIS A 32 1.02 5.52 -27.13
CA HIS A 32 0.14 6.38 -27.91
C HIS A 32 -1.34 5.98 -27.73
N ARG A 33 -1.63 4.68 -27.76
CA ARG A 33 -2.99 4.16 -27.49
C ARG A 33 -3.46 4.52 -26.08
N GLY A 34 -2.65 4.29 -25.06
CA GLY A 34 -3.01 4.62 -23.68
C GLY A 34 -3.25 6.12 -23.46
N MET A 35 -2.48 6.98 -24.12
CA MET A 35 -2.71 8.43 -24.11
C MET A 35 -4.02 8.81 -24.77
N ILE A 36 -4.37 8.23 -25.94
CA ILE A 36 -5.65 8.46 -26.59
C ILE A 36 -6.80 8.03 -25.68
N GLU A 37 -6.78 6.79 -25.17
CA GLU A 37 -7.85 6.28 -24.29
C GLU A 37 -7.98 7.11 -23.01
N THR A 38 -6.87 7.57 -22.41
CA THR A 38 -6.89 8.48 -21.25
C THR A 38 -7.58 9.81 -21.61
N THR A 39 -7.21 10.40 -22.76
CA THR A 39 -7.82 11.65 -23.24
C THR A 39 -9.30 11.47 -23.57
N ASP A 40 -9.66 10.34 -24.19
CA ASP A 40 -11.05 9.99 -24.51
C ASP A 40 -11.91 9.85 -23.25
N VAL A 41 -11.39 9.22 -22.18
CA VAL A 41 -12.10 9.15 -20.90
C VAL A 41 -12.31 10.54 -20.30
N ILE A 42 -11.33 11.42 -20.37
CA ILE A 42 -11.47 12.83 -19.92
C ILE A 42 -12.48 13.58 -20.79
N LEU A 43 -12.49 13.34 -22.09
CA LEU A 43 -13.46 13.93 -23.01
C LEU A 43 -14.90 13.46 -22.69
N LEU A 44 -15.09 12.20 -22.29
CA LEU A 44 -16.40 11.73 -21.84
C LEU A 44 -16.91 12.51 -20.61
N GLU A 45 -16.03 12.88 -19.68
CA GLU A 45 -16.41 13.74 -18.54
C GLU A 45 -16.80 15.15 -19.02
N GLN A 46 -16.10 15.71 -20.02
CA GLN A 46 -16.51 16.98 -20.63
C GLN A 46 -17.90 16.90 -21.26
N ILE A 47 -18.21 15.81 -21.99
CA ILE A 47 -19.53 15.58 -22.57
C ILE A 47 -20.61 15.50 -21.49
N LEU A 48 -20.31 14.80 -20.39
CA LEU A 48 -21.23 14.70 -19.25
C LEU A 48 -21.36 16.01 -18.50
N TYR A 49 -20.27 16.78 -18.34
CA TYR A 49 -20.29 18.10 -17.73
C TYR A 49 -21.19 19.07 -18.50
N GLU A 50 -21.04 19.15 -19.82
CA GLU A 50 -21.90 19.97 -20.69
C GLU A 50 -23.38 19.56 -20.65
N ARG A 51 -23.66 18.28 -20.39
CA ARG A 51 -25.01 17.73 -20.35
C ARG A 51 -25.69 17.82 -18.99
N GLU A 52 -24.94 17.57 -17.92
CA GLU A 52 -25.46 17.45 -16.55
C GLU A 52 -25.27 18.73 -15.73
N GLU A 53 -24.39 19.63 -16.15
CA GLU A 53 -23.99 20.87 -15.46
C GLU A 53 -23.58 20.65 -13.99
N ARG A 54 -22.94 19.49 -13.71
CA ARG A 54 -22.50 19.10 -12.37
C ARG A 54 -20.99 19.27 -12.22
N GLU A 55 -20.54 20.06 -11.25
CA GLU A 55 -19.10 20.29 -11.00
C GLU A 55 -18.30 19.00 -10.80
N MET A 56 -18.92 17.96 -10.24
CA MET A 56 -18.27 16.65 -10.10
C MET A 56 -17.89 15.99 -11.44
N ARG A 57 -18.40 16.49 -12.57
CA ARG A 57 -18.08 16.06 -13.94
C ARG A 57 -17.01 16.91 -14.59
N ASN A 58 -16.49 17.91 -13.88
CA ASN A 58 -15.47 18.80 -14.43
C ASN A 58 -14.27 17.99 -14.93
N PRO A 59 -13.92 18.10 -16.24
CA PRO A 59 -12.83 17.32 -16.85
C PRO A 59 -11.43 17.69 -16.35
N GLU A 60 -11.33 18.71 -15.52
CA GLU A 60 -10.06 19.09 -14.84
C GLU A 60 -9.95 18.50 -13.42
N LEU A 61 -10.92 17.72 -12.95
CA LEU A 61 -10.88 17.03 -11.66
C LEU A 61 -10.12 15.68 -11.75
N TYR A 62 -8.99 15.70 -12.43
CA TYR A 62 -8.00 14.63 -12.45
C TYR A 62 -6.77 15.09 -11.66
N HIS A 63 -6.25 14.21 -10.83
CA HIS A 63 -5.24 14.53 -9.82
C HIS A 63 -3.94 13.78 -10.09
N VAL A 64 -2.82 14.45 -9.89
CA VAL A 64 -1.48 13.84 -9.88
C VAL A 64 -0.98 13.79 -8.45
N SER A 65 -0.60 12.60 -8.00
CA SER A 65 0.10 12.38 -6.74
C SER A 65 1.47 11.78 -7.00
N ILE A 66 2.48 12.23 -6.26
CA ILE A 66 3.83 11.66 -6.28
C ILE A 66 4.12 11.12 -4.88
N PHE A 67 4.62 9.89 -4.82
CA PHE A 67 4.93 9.17 -3.59
C PHE A 67 6.44 8.93 -3.52
N GLY A 68 7.07 9.36 -2.45
CA GLY A 68 8.52 9.35 -2.32
C GLY A 68 9.21 10.44 -3.15
N THR A 69 10.52 10.35 -3.24
CA THR A 69 11.33 11.31 -4.01
C THR A 69 11.70 10.70 -5.36
N PRO A 70 11.30 11.34 -6.48
CA PRO A 70 11.69 10.88 -7.81
C PRO A 70 13.22 10.89 -7.97
N ASP A 71 13.80 9.69 -8.15
CA ASP A 71 15.23 9.50 -8.36
C ASP A 71 15.48 8.28 -9.26
N LYS A 72 16.69 8.19 -9.81
CA LYS A 72 17.20 7.00 -10.50
C LYS A 72 17.56 5.87 -9.54
N ALA A 73 17.80 6.18 -8.28
CA ALA A 73 18.01 5.23 -7.20
C ALA A 73 16.83 5.25 -6.23
N GLY A 74 16.60 4.12 -5.52
CA GLY A 74 15.51 4.03 -4.53
C GLY A 74 14.14 3.73 -5.14
N THR A 75 13.13 3.92 -4.31
CA THR A 75 11.72 3.60 -4.62
C THR A 75 10.87 4.86 -4.58
N TRP A 76 10.12 5.08 -5.63
CA TRP A 76 9.13 6.15 -5.71
C TRP A 76 7.98 5.75 -6.64
N GLY A 77 6.92 6.50 -6.66
CA GLY A 77 5.80 6.23 -7.53
C GLY A 77 4.96 7.46 -7.82
N TRP A 78 4.04 7.33 -8.74
CA TRP A 78 3.06 8.35 -9.01
C TRP A 78 1.73 7.75 -9.42
N ARG A 79 0.68 8.53 -9.24
CA ARG A 79 -0.70 8.19 -9.61
C ARG A 79 -1.30 9.34 -10.40
N PHE A 80 -2.06 8.99 -11.43
CA PHE A 80 -3.01 9.87 -12.08
C PHE A 80 -4.40 9.31 -11.89
N GLU A 81 -5.27 10.04 -11.20
CA GLU A 81 -6.60 9.54 -10.89
C GLU A 81 -7.69 10.59 -11.05
N GLY A 82 -8.86 10.14 -11.48
CA GLY A 82 -10.06 10.93 -11.61
C GLY A 82 -11.30 10.04 -11.71
N HIS A 83 -12.40 10.58 -12.15
CA HIS A 83 -13.56 9.75 -12.48
C HIS A 83 -13.20 8.88 -13.70
N HIS A 84 -13.38 7.57 -13.58
CA HIS A 84 -13.06 6.55 -14.59
C HIS A 84 -11.58 6.38 -14.96
N LEU A 85 -10.64 6.99 -14.24
CA LEU A 85 -9.22 6.69 -14.37
C LEU A 85 -8.57 6.47 -13.00
N SER A 86 -7.72 5.46 -12.92
CA SER A 86 -6.76 5.30 -11.82
C SER A 86 -5.54 4.55 -12.35
N LEU A 87 -4.50 5.31 -12.65
CA LEU A 87 -3.26 4.84 -13.23
C LEU A 87 -2.16 4.98 -12.19
N ASN A 88 -1.55 3.87 -11.82
CA ASN A 88 -0.58 3.80 -10.73
C ASN A 88 0.74 3.25 -11.27
N PHE A 89 1.83 3.92 -10.95
CA PHE A 89 3.16 3.51 -11.38
C PHE A 89 4.12 3.52 -10.18
N THR A 90 4.85 2.43 -10.03
CA THR A 90 5.90 2.30 -9.02
C THR A 90 7.23 2.01 -9.68
N PHE A 91 8.27 2.70 -9.24
CA PHE A 91 9.62 2.60 -9.76
C PHE A 91 10.58 2.14 -8.66
N VAL A 92 11.56 1.34 -9.06
CA VAL A 92 12.66 0.87 -8.20
C VAL A 92 13.95 1.01 -8.96
N ASN A 93 14.89 1.75 -8.41
CA ASN A 93 16.20 1.96 -9.03
C ASN A 93 16.08 2.33 -10.50
N GLY A 94 15.17 3.27 -10.82
CA GLY A 94 14.93 3.81 -12.15
C GLY A 94 14.18 2.87 -13.11
N ARG A 95 13.70 1.72 -12.65
CA ARG A 95 12.93 0.76 -13.46
C ARG A 95 11.48 0.72 -13.02
N VAL A 96 10.56 0.49 -13.95
CA VAL A 96 9.15 0.26 -13.63
C VAL A 96 9.01 -1.07 -12.90
N PHE A 97 8.46 -1.01 -11.70
CA PHE A 97 8.17 -2.19 -10.89
C PHE A 97 6.71 -2.61 -11.01
N SER A 98 5.76 -1.70 -10.92
CA SER A 98 4.33 -1.98 -11.05
C SER A 98 3.63 -0.89 -11.85
N VAL A 99 2.61 -1.30 -12.62
CA VAL A 99 1.68 -0.42 -13.34
C VAL A 99 0.25 -0.62 -12.86
N THR A 100 0.07 -1.35 -11.76
CA THR A 100 -1.25 -1.76 -11.27
C THR A 100 -1.56 -1.17 -9.88
N PRO A 101 -2.85 -0.97 -9.57
CA PRO A 101 -4.02 -1.12 -10.44
C PRO A 101 -3.97 -0.18 -11.66
N SER A 102 -4.27 -0.70 -12.86
CA SER A 102 -4.50 0.11 -14.04
C SER A 102 -5.98 0.06 -14.39
N PHE A 103 -6.72 1.09 -14.05
CA PHE A 103 -8.16 1.17 -14.18
C PHE A 103 -8.56 2.22 -15.20
N PHE A 104 -9.41 1.81 -16.13
CA PHE A 104 -10.10 2.64 -17.10
C PHE A 104 -11.62 2.38 -17.03
N GLY A 105 -12.40 3.42 -17.06
CA GLY A 105 -13.84 3.34 -17.20
C GLY A 105 -14.36 4.26 -18.30
N ALA A 106 -15.56 4.04 -18.75
CA ALA A 106 -16.20 4.88 -19.75
C ALA A 106 -17.73 4.98 -19.48
N SER A 107 -18.22 6.19 -19.36
CA SER A 107 -19.65 6.48 -19.29
C SER A 107 -19.95 7.81 -20.01
N PRO A 108 -20.66 7.79 -21.15
CA PRO A 108 -21.11 6.59 -21.87
C PRO A 108 -19.94 5.81 -22.50
N ALA A 109 -20.04 4.48 -22.59
CA ALA A 109 -19.08 3.67 -23.35
C ALA A 109 -19.19 3.93 -24.86
N LYS A 110 -20.40 4.28 -25.33
CA LYS A 110 -20.68 4.74 -26.68
C LYS A 110 -21.48 6.03 -26.62
N VAL A 111 -20.97 7.07 -27.26
CA VAL A 111 -21.70 8.34 -27.44
C VAL A 111 -22.71 8.17 -28.55
N ASN A 112 -24.00 8.31 -28.23
CA ASN A 112 -25.06 8.06 -29.18
C ASN A 112 -25.51 9.30 -29.96
N GLU A 113 -25.22 10.51 -29.45
CA GLU A 113 -25.73 11.78 -30.03
C GLU A 113 -24.72 12.92 -29.87
N GLY A 114 -24.94 14.04 -30.53
CA GLY A 114 -24.10 15.22 -30.51
C GLY A 114 -22.86 15.12 -31.41
N LYS A 115 -21.93 16.07 -31.24
CA LYS A 115 -20.74 16.21 -32.13
C LYS A 115 -19.77 15.02 -32.07
N HIS A 116 -19.85 14.22 -31.01
CA HIS A 116 -19.01 13.03 -30.79
C HIS A 116 -19.79 11.72 -31.02
N ALA A 117 -20.96 11.75 -31.64
CA ALA A 117 -21.76 10.55 -31.90
C ALA A 117 -20.97 9.49 -32.67
N GLY A 118 -21.08 8.24 -32.21
CA GLY A 118 -20.31 7.11 -32.74
C GLY A 118 -18.99 6.82 -32.01
N MET A 119 -18.46 7.75 -31.21
CA MET A 119 -17.28 7.51 -30.38
C MET A 119 -17.52 6.34 -29.43
N LYS A 120 -16.56 5.40 -29.36
CA LYS A 120 -16.56 4.26 -28.44
C LYS A 120 -15.24 4.23 -27.71
N VAL A 121 -15.30 4.04 -26.40
CA VAL A 121 -14.14 3.93 -25.53
C VAL A 121 -14.11 2.54 -24.90
N LEU A 122 -12.94 1.89 -24.80
CA LEU A 122 -12.75 0.54 -24.28
C LEU A 122 -13.50 -0.56 -25.06
N SER A 123 -13.72 -0.36 -26.37
CA SER A 123 -14.42 -1.34 -27.20
C SER A 123 -13.56 -2.56 -27.54
N ASP A 124 -12.25 -2.40 -27.61
CA ASP A 124 -11.31 -3.48 -27.95
C ASP A 124 -11.34 -4.60 -26.94
N GLU A 125 -11.38 -4.28 -25.66
CA GLU A 125 -11.48 -5.24 -24.56
C GLU A 125 -12.77 -6.05 -24.65
N GLU A 126 -13.88 -5.39 -24.93
CA GLU A 126 -15.17 -6.04 -25.09
C GLU A 126 -15.21 -6.94 -26.32
N GLU A 127 -14.83 -6.41 -27.50
CA GLU A 127 -14.92 -7.11 -28.77
C GLU A 127 -14.01 -8.34 -28.83
N LYS A 128 -12.76 -8.21 -28.33
CA LYS A 128 -11.81 -9.33 -28.27
C LYS A 128 -12.26 -10.42 -27.30
N ALA A 129 -12.75 -10.05 -26.12
CA ALA A 129 -13.31 -11.01 -25.18
C ALA A 129 -14.53 -11.73 -25.77
N ARG A 130 -15.47 -11.00 -26.34
CA ARG A 130 -16.68 -11.55 -26.96
C ARG A 130 -16.33 -12.51 -28.10
N LYS A 131 -15.36 -12.17 -28.97
CA LYS A 131 -14.83 -13.02 -30.05
C LYS A 131 -14.29 -14.33 -29.47
N LEU A 132 -13.48 -14.28 -28.41
CA LEU A 132 -12.92 -15.45 -27.72
C LEU A 132 -14.04 -16.34 -27.16
N PHE A 133 -14.94 -15.76 -26.35
CA PHE A 133 -15.97 -16.55 -25.68
C PHE A 133 -17.04 -17.14 -26.63
N ARG A 134 -17.34 -16.45 -27.73
CA ARG A 134 -18.22 -16.99 -28.78
C ARG A 134 -17.62 -18.18 -29.50
N SER A 135 -16.30 -18.24 -29.63
CA SER A 135 -15.57 -19.34 -30.27
C SER A 135 -15.48 -20.63 -29.46
N LEU A 136 -15.87 -20.58 -28.19
CA LEU A 136 -15.82 -21.74 -27.31
C LEU A 136 -16.83 -22.79 -27.72
N SER A 137 -16.39 -24.06 -27.70
CA SER A 137 -17.31 -25.21 -27.87
C SER A 137 -18.30 -25.32 -26.69
N PRO A 138 -19.42 -26.05 -26.84
CA PRO A 138 -20.38 -26.21 -25.76
C PRO A 138 -19.77 -26.72 -24.43
N PRO A 139 -18.85 -27.72 -24.40
CA PRO A 139 -18.19 -28.12 -23.18
C PRO A 139 -17.31 -27.03 -22.56
N GLN A 140 -16.61 -26.24 -23.41
CA GLN A 140 -15.78 -25.12 -22.94
C GLN A 140 -16.67 -23.99 -22.38
N LYS A 141 -17.78 -23.64 -23.02
CA LYS A 141 -18.74 -22.66 -22.54
C LYS A 141 -19.33 -23.04 -21.18
N LYS A 142 -19.63 -24.32 -20.96
CA LYS A 142 -20.13 -24.82 -19.66
C LYS A 142 -19.13 -24.58 -18.53
N MET A 143 -17.83 -24.58 -18.82
CA MET A 143 -16.79 -24.24 -17.84
C MET A 143 -16.56 -22.74 -17.70
N ALA A 144 -16.58 -22.01 -18.82
CA ALA A 144 -16.24 -20.58 -18.86
C ALA A 144 -17.35 -19.69 -18.34
N ILE A 145 -18.63 -20.02 -18.60
CA ILE A 145 -19.78 -19.21 -18.21
C ILE A 145 -20.19 -19.57 -16.80
N LEU A 146 -19.94 -18.65 -15.85
CA LEU A 146 -20.20 -18.86 -14.42
C LEU A 146 -21.64 -18.55 -14.01
N SER A 147 -22.32 -17.67 -14.75
CA SER A 147 -23.68 -17.22 -14.48
C SER A 147 -24.32 -16.63 -15.74
N ASP A 148 -25.64 -16.75 -15.86
CA ASP A 148 -26.46 -16.05 -16.86
C ASP A 148 -26.71 -14.57 -16.54
N LYS A 149 -26.43 -14.18 -15.29
CA LYS A 149 -26.49 -12.79 -14.81
C LYS A 149 -25.11 -12.26 -14.52
N ALA A 150 -24.78 -11.13 -15.13
CA ALA A 150 -23.56 -10.39 -14.82
C ALA A 150 -23.65 -9.73 -13.43
N PRO A 151 -22.55 -9.63 -12.69
CA PRO A 151 -22.49 -8.79 -11.49
C PRO A 151 -22.70 -7.32 -11.89
N ARG A 152 -23.12 -6.49 -10.94
CA ARG A 152 -23.38 -5.06 -11.19
C ARG A 152 -22.13 -4.29 -11.66
N ASP A 153 -20.95 -4.75 -11.28
CA ASP A 153 -19.66 -4.10 -11.54
C ASP A 153 -18.53 -5.12 -11.57
N ILE A 154 -17.31 -4.68 -11.82
CA ILE A 154 -16.09 -5.47 -11.60
C ILE A 154 -16.04 -5.95 -10.15
N LEU A 155 -15.66 -7.21 -9.94
CA LEU A 155 -15.71 -7.83 -8.61
C LEU A 155 -14.59 -7.35 -7.67
N SER A 156 -13.43 -6.98 -8.22
CA SER A 156 -12.35 -6.39 -7.42
C SER A 156 -12.72 -5.01 -6.86
N GLY A 157 -13.66 -4.31 -7.48
CA GLY A 157 -14.20 -3.02 -7.01
C GLY A 157 -13.11 -2.00 -6.69
N GLN A 158 -13.35 -1.22 -5.65
CA GLN A 158 -12.42 -0.18 -5.16
C GLN A 158 -11.50 -0.68 -4.04
N ASN A 159 -11.41 -1.99 -3.83
CA ASN A 159 -10.59 -2.55 -2.77
C ASN A 159 -9.10 -2.31 -3.04
N ASN A 160 -8.39 -1.83 -2.05
CA ASN A 160 -6.94 -1.62 -2.13
C ASN A 160 -6.18 -2.95 -2.25
N THR A 161 -6.77 -4.04 -1.77
CA THR A 161 -6.22 -5.39 -1.86
C THR A 161 -7.19 -6.32 -2.57
N VAL A 162 -6.66 -7.16 -3.44
CA VAL A 162 -7.42 -8.24 -4.08
C VAL A 162 -6.88 -9.56 -3.57
N ASP A 163 -7.65 -10.24 -2.71
CA ASP A 163 -7.26 -11.54 -2.18
C ASP A 163 -7.66 -12.65 -3.15
N ARG A 164 -6.65 -13.31 -3.74
CA ARG A 164 -6.83 -14.41 -4.67
C ARG A 164 -7.53 -15.62 -4.04
N LYS A 165 -7.29 -15.89 -2.77
CA LYS A 165 -7.82 -17.10 -2.10
C LYS A 165 -9.29 -16.94 -1.74
N THR A 166 -9.66 -15.80 -1.20
CA THR A 166 -11.02 -15.56 -0.68
C THR A 166 -11.97 -15.05 -1.77
N PHE A 167 -11.55 -14.06 -2.55
CA PHE A 167 -12.44 -13.40 -3.52
C PHE A 167 -12.32 -13.94 -4.93
N PHE A 168 -11.13 -14.44 -5.31
CA PHE A 168 -10.85 -14.88 -6.68
C PHE A 168 -10.23 -16.28 -6.72
N PRO A 169 -10.91 -17.31 -6.16
CA PRO A 169 -10.45 -18.67 -6.41
C PRO A 169 -10.47 -18.94 -7.93
N PRO A 170 -9.46 -19.64 -8.49
CA PRO A 170 -9.41 -19.94 -9.91
C PRO A 170 -10.68 -20.66 -10.37
N LYS A 171 -11.48 -20.01 -11.21
CA LYS A 171 -12.73 -20.54 -11.78
C LYS A 171 -12.85 -20.14 -13.24
N GLY A 172 -13.47 -20.99 -14.02
CA GLY A 172 -13.72 -20.80 -15.43
C GLY A 172 -13.03 -21.84 -16.30
N LEU A 173 -12.81 -21.53 -17.57
CA LEU A 173 -12.13 -22.39 -18.53
C LEU A 173 -10.61 -22.24 -18.37
N PRO A 174 -9.87 -23.30 -18.01
CA PRO A 174 -8.42 -23.22 -17.95
C PRO A 174 -7.80 -23.19 -19.38
N ILE A 175 -6.73 -22.45 -19.55
CA ILE A 175 -6.04 -22.24 -20.84
C ILE A 175 -5.58 -23.56 -21.51
N ASN A 176 -5.26 -24.57 -20.71
CA ASN A 176 -4.83 -25.88 -21.26
C ASN A 176 -5.96 -26.65 -21.99
N LYS A 177 -7.22 -26.23 -21.82
CA LYS A 177 -8.38 -26.75 -22.56
C LYS A 177 -8.75 -25.91 -23.79
N MET A 178 -7.96 -24.91 -24.13
CA MET A 178 -8.12 -24.10 -25.34
C MET A 178 -7.29 -24.62 -26.49
N ASN A 179 -7.81 -24.48 -27.72
CA ASN A 179 -7.03 -24.72 -28.93
C ASN A 179 -6.06 -23.56 -29.23
N PRO A 180 -5.07 -23.75 -30.12
CA PRO A 180 -4.09 -22.69 -30.43
C PRO A 180 -4.69 -21.36 -30.86
N ARG A 181 -5.77 -21.38 -31.64
CA ARG A 181 -6.46 -20.17 -32.11
C ARG A 181 -7.13 -19.40 -30.97
N GLN A 182 -7.76 -20.13 -30.04
CA GLN A 182 -8.37 -19.54 -28.85
C GLN A 182 -7.30 -18.92 -27.91
N LYS A 183 -6.16 -19.59 -27.77
CA LYS A 183 -5.00 -19.03 -27.01
C LYS A 183 -4.47 -17.75 -27.65
N GLY A 184 -4.39 -17.69 -28.98
CA GLY A 184 -4.02 -16.45 -29.68
C GLY A 184 -5.01 -15.31 -29.43
N TRP A 185 -6.32 -15.59 -29.40
CA TRP A 185 -7.31 -14.56 -29.06
C TRP A 185 -7.28 -14.14 -27.59
N LEU A 186 -6.92 -15.03 -26.68
CA LEU A 186 -6.68 -14.67 -25.27
C LEU A 186 -5.45 -13.76 -25.16
N ASP A 187 -4.39 -14.04 -25.88
CA ASP A 187 -3.20 -13.19 -25.95
C ASP A 187 -3.54 -11.79 -26.50
N GLU A 188 -4.31 -11.71 -27.60
CA GLU A 188 -4.83 -10.45 -28.15
C GLU A 188 -5.66 -9.67 -27.11
N LEU A 189 -6.45 -10.35 -26.28
CA LEU A 189 -7.26 -9.75 -25.24
C LEU A 189 -6.38 -9.15 -24.11
N ILE A 190 -5.45 -9.92 -23.59
CA ILE A 190 -4.53 -9.43 -22.54
C ILE A 190 -3.65 -8.30 -23.09
N HIS A 191 -3.23 -8.42 -24.35
CA HIS A 191 -2.49 -7.35 -25.02
C HIS A 191 -3.29 -6.05 -25.11
N ALA A 192 -4.63 -6.08 -25.19
CA ALA A 192 -5.46 -4.87 -25.21
C ALA A 192 -5.31 -4.06 -23.91
N TYR A 193 -5.12 -4.74 -22.76
CA TYR A 193 -4.82 -4.06 -21.48
C TYR A 193 -3.38 -3.57 -21.43
N ALA A 194 -2.43 -4.44 -21.78
CA ALA A 194 -1.00 -4.14 -21.70
C ALA A 194 -0.59 -3.02 -22.68
N ALA A 195 -1.14 -3.00 -23.91
CA ALA A 195 -0.82 -2.04 -24.95
C ALA A 195 -1.17 -0.58 -24.63
N LYS A 196 -1.89 -0.32 -23.55
CA LYS A 196 -2.09 1.04 -23.00
C LYS A 196 -0.80 1.63 -22.41
N HIS A 197 0.13 0.78 -22.04
CA HIS A 197 1.44 1.15 -21.51
C HIS A 197 2.50 1.07 -22.64
N ARG A 198 3.59 1.80 -22.49
CA ARG A 198 4.71 1.75 -23.43
C ARG A 198 5.30 0.33 -23.48
N PRO A 199 5.77 -0.14 -24.64
CA PRO A 199 6.34 -1.49 -24.76
C PRO A 199 7.44 -1.79 -23.74
N GLU A 200 8.35 -0.85 -23.52
CA GLU A 200 9.43 -0.97 -22.56
C GLU A 200 8.96 -1.04 -21.10
N VAL A 201 7.80 -0.45 -20.79
CA VAL A 201 7.15 -0.55 -19.49
C VAL A 201 6.55 -1.94 -19.29
N VAL A 202 5.83 -2.43 -20.31
CA VAL A 202 5.24 -3.78 -20.30
C VAL A 202 6.32 -4.85 -20.20
N GLU A 203 7.42 -4.71 -20.93
CA GLU A 203 8.57 -5.63 -20.89
C GLU A 203 9.16 -5.73 -19.48
N GLN A 204 9.32 -4.60 -18.79
CA GLN A 204 9.84 -4.60 -17.42
C GLN A 204 8.91 -5.30 -16.43
N VAL A 205 7.59 -5.17 -16.59
CA VAL A 205 6.60 -5.86 -15.75
C VAL A 205 6.54 -7.35 -16.09
N SER A 206 6.36 -7.70 -17.38
CA SER A 206 6.20 -9.08 -17.84
C SER A 206 7.48 -9.91 -17.73
N GLY A 207 8.64 -9.28 -17.76
CA GLY A 207 9.94 -9.94 -17.53
C GLY A 207 10.10 -10.45 -16.09
N ARG A 208 9.32 -9.93 -15.14
CA ARG A 208 9.29 -10.41 -13.74
C ARG A 208 8.15 -11.38 -13.46
N LYS A 209 6.97 -11.09 -13.98
CA LYS A 209 5.74 -11.88 -13.80
C LYS A 209 5.08 -12.07 -15.18
N PRO A 210 5.02 -13.29 -15.72
CA PRO A 210 4.38 -13.55 -17.01
C PRO A 210 2.91 -13.14 -17.00
N LEU A 211 2.45 -12.44 -18.03
CA LEU A 211 1.04 -12.04 -18.16
C LEU A 211 0.11 -13.24 -18.39
N ILE A 212 0.65 -14.34 -18.93
CA ILE A 212 -0.07 -15.60 -19.15
C ILE A 212 0.77 -16.74 -18.59
N HIS A 213 0.12 -17.59 -17.80
CA HIS A 213 0.68 -18.86 -17.31
C HIS A 213 0.09 -20.03 -18.09
N PRO A 214 0.89 -20.82 -18.81
CA PRO A 214 0.37 -21.87 -19.71
C PRO A 214 -0.50 -22.94 -19.07
N GLN A 215 -0.40 -23.11 -17.76
CA GLN A 215 -1.17 -24.11 -17.00
C GLN A 215 -2.21 -23.52 -16.06
N GLU A 216 -2.02 -22.30 -15.60
CA GLU A 216 -2.77 -21.68 -14.48
C GLU A 216 -3.48 -20.38 -14.87
N THR A 217 -3.77 -20.20 -16.17
CA THR A 217 -4.60 -19.09 -16.64
C THR A 217 -6.03 -19.56 -16.86
N TYR A 218 -6.99 -18.82 -16.35
CA TYR A 218 -8.42 -19.11 -16.42
C TYR A 218 -9.18 -17.95 -17.03
N ILE A 219 -10.18 -18.25 -17.87
CA ILE A 219 -11.13 -17.24 -18.36
C ILE A 219 -12.53 -17.56 -17.87
N ALA A 220 -13.26 -16.53 -17.48
CA ALA A 220 -14.63 -16.64 -17.02
C ALA A 220 -15.50 -15.52 -17.55
N TRP A 221 -16.78 -15.84 -17.76
CA TRP A 221 -17.82 -14.94 -18.25
C TRP A 221 -19.06 -15.01 -17.37
N ALA A 222 -19.79 -13.91 -17.27
CA ALA A 222 -21.13 -13.88 -16.70
C ALA A 222 -22.00 -12.90 -17.49
N GLY A 223 -23.29 -13.21 -17.63
CA GLY A 223 -24.24 -12.47 -18.45
C GLY A 223 -24.29 -12.95 -19.89
N SER A 224 -24.90 -12.14 -20.77
CA SER A 224 -25.12 -12.48 -22.17
C SER A 224 -23.85 -12.36 -23.02
N LEU A 225 -23.73 -13.23 -24.02
CA LEU A 225 -22.72 -13.12 -25.08
C LEU A 225 -23.19 -12.22 -26.24
N ASP A 226 -24.42 -11.72 -26.21
CA ASP A 226 -24.94 -10.83 -27.26
C ASP A 226 -24.51 -9.39 -27.05
N ALA A 227 -24.26 -8.69 -28.13
CA ALA A 227 -23.85 -7.30 -28.09
C ALA A 227 -25.02 -6.43 -27.59
N GLY A 228 -24.74 -5.46 -26.72
CA GLY A 228 -25.74 -4.60 -26.13
C GLY A 228 -26.42 -5.18 -24.89
N GLU A 229 -26.05 -6.39 -24.50
CA GLU A 229 -26.54 -7.03 -23.27
C GLU A 229 -25.49 -6.99 -22.16
N GLY A 230 -26.00 -6.93 -20.92
CA GLY A 230 -25.16 -6.85 -19.72
C GLY A 230 -24.21 -8.04 -19.56
N HIS A 231 -22.93 -7.75 -19.37
CA HIS A 231 -21.91 -8.79 -19.26
C HIS A 231 -20.73 -8.38 -18.38
N TYR A 232 -20.05 -9.41 -17.93
CA TYR A 232 -18.80 -9.34 -17.17
C TYR A 232 -17.88 -10.46 -17.67
N TYR A 233 -16.60 -10.18 -17.75
CA TYR A 233 -15.60 -11.23 -17.89
C TYR A 233 -14.38 -10.97 -17.01
N ARG A 234 -13.62 -12.05 -16.77
CA ARG A 234 -12.30 -11.95 -16.19
C ARG A 234 -11.32 -12.91 -16.85
N VAL A 235 -10.07 -12.51 -16.88
CA VAL A 235 -8.91 -13.38 -17.10
C VAL A 235 -8.12 -13.36 -15.80
N GLN A 236 -7.80 -14.54 -15.29
CA GLN A 236 -7.07 -14.70 -14.04
C GLN A 236 -5.87 -15.60 -14.24
N THR A 237 -4.72 -15.12 -13.82
CA THR A 237 -3.46 -15.88 -13.76
C THR A 237 -3.04 -16.04 -12.28
N PRO A 238 -1.92 -16.72 -11.96
CA PRO A 238 -1.39 -16.70 -10.60
C PRO A 238 -1.06 -15.30 -10.07
N ASP A 239 -0.61 -14.40 -10.95
CA ASP A 239 -0.13 -13.07 -10.58
C ASP A 239 -1.15 -11.99 -10.84
N PHE A 240 -1.94 -12.08 -11.94
CA PHE A 240 -2.73 -10.98 -12.46
C PHE A 240 -4.22 -11.31 -12.57
N LEU A 241 -5.02 -10.27 -12.43
CA LEU A 241 -6.44 -10.28 -12.71
C LEU A 241 -6.76 -9.16 -13.71
N PHE A 242 -7.45 -9.52 -14.80
CA PHE A 242 -8.04 -8.60 -15.76
C PHE A 242 -9.56 -8.74 -15.67
N GLU A 243 -10.25 -7.66 -15.43
CA GLU A 243 -11.71 -7.65 -15.35
C GLU A 243 -12.31 -6.60 -16.26
N TYR A 244 -13.51 -6.87 -16.72
CA TYR A 244 -14.35 -5.97 -17.49
C TYR A 244 -15.80 -6.16 -17.12
N ALA A 245 -16.53 -5.08 -16.92
CA ALA A 245 -17.98 -5.08 -16.71
C ALA A 245 -18.66 -4.00 -17.54
N ASN A 246 -19.76 -4.33 -18.19
CA ASN A 246 -20.67 -3.39 -18.85
C ASN A 246 -22.10 -3.76 -18.51
N THR A 247 -22.63 -3.22 -17.42
CA THR A 247 -23.91 -3.63 -16.84
C THR A 247 -24.78 -2.45 -16.39
N GLN A 248 -24.21 -1.27 -16.32
CA GLN A 248 -24.87 -0.08 -15.80
C GLN A 248 -25.33 0.83 -16.95
N ASN A 249 -26.23 1.78 -16.67
CA ASN A 249 -26.71 2.79 -17.61
C ASN A 249 -27.16 2.19 -18.96
N ASN A 250 -28.05 1.18 -18.91
CA ASN A 250 -28.49 0.43 -20.08
C ASN A 250 -27.36 -0.14 -20.93
N VAL A 251 -26.37 -0.79 -20.22
CA VAL A 251 -25.20 -1.40 -20.86
C VAL A 251 -24.36 -0.39 -21.66
N ASN A 252 -24.21 0.80 -21.11
CA ASN A 252 -23.42 1.89 -21.68
C ASN A 252 -22.48 2.54 -20.64
N HIS A 253 -21.99 1.73 -19.70
CA HIS A 253 -21.09 2.15 -18.63
C HIS A 253 -20.11 1.04 -18.32
N VAL A 254 -18.88 1.23 -18.73
CA VAL A 254 -17.80 0.22 -18.68
C VAL A 254 -16.82 0.50 -17.57
N HIS A 255 -16.42 -0.56 -16.90
CA HIS A 255 -15.24 -0.60 -16.05
C HIS A 255 -14.30 -1.73 -16.51
N ALA A 256 -13.03 -1.39 -16.72
CA ALA A 256 -11.97 -2.32 -17.10
C ALA A 256 -10.77 -2.11 -16.16
N VAL A 257 -10.19 -3.18 -15.64
CA VAL A 257 -9.07 -3.09 -14.73
C VAL A 257 -8.05 -4.20 -14.93
N TRP A 258 -6.79 -3.87 -14.80
CA TRP A 258 -5.68 -4.79 -14.64
C TRP A 258 -5.15 -4.66 -13.22
N ARG A 259 -5.12 -5.77 -12.47
CA ARG A 259 -4.65 -5.87 -11.09
C ARG A 259 -3.50 -6.87 -10.98
N ASP A 260 -2.60 -6.64 -10.05
CA ASP A 260 -1.60 -7.61 -9.57
C ASP A 260 -1.96 -8.02 -8.14
N PHE A 261 -2.16 -9.31 -7.89
CA PHE A 261 -2.62 -9.82 -6.59
C PHE A 261 -1.69 -9.44 -5.44
N ASP A 262 -0.40 -9.41 -5.68
CA ASP A 262 0.62 -9.14 -4.67
C ASP A 262 1.32 -7.78 -4.88
N GLY A 263 1.32 -7.26 -6.12
CA GLY A 263 2.11 -6.10 -6.54
C GLY A 263 1.33 -4.79 -6.77
N ASP A 264 0.02 -4.76 -6.58
CA ASP A 264 -0.78 -3.54 -6.69
C ASP A 264 -0.22 -2.41 -5.82
N PHE A 265 -0.07 -1.22 -6.38
CA PHE A 265 0.55 -0.06 -5.73
C PHE A 265 2.00 -0.29 -5.30
N GLY A 266 2.69 -1.28 -5.86
CA GLY A 266 4.05 -1.64 -5.47
C GLY A 266 4.16 -2.36 -4.12
N ARG A 267 3.10 -3.00 -3.63
CA ARG A 267 3.08 -3.67 -2.30
C ARG A 267 4.14 -4.75 -2.12
N ASP A 268 4.50 -5.49 -3.18
CA ASP A 268 5.61 -6.46 -3.15
C ASP A 268 6.92 -5.82 -2.70
N LEU A 269 7.12 -4.55 -3.08
CA LEU A 269 8.33 -3.82 -2.73
C LEU A 269 8.44 -3.55 -1.25
N LEU A 270 7.31 -3.20 -0.61
CA LEU A 270 7.29 -3.07 0.84
C LEU A 270 7.66 -4.41 1.49
N ALA A 271 7.06 -5.51 1.02
CA ALA A 271 7.38 -6.84 1.53
C ALA A 271 8.84 -7.26 1.23
N ASP A 272 9.33 -7.00 0.01
CA ASP A 272 10.70 -7.29 -0.42
C ASP A 272 11.73 -6.35 0.24
N HIS A 273 11.40 -5.07 0.37
CA HIS A 273 12.20 -4.09 1.10
C HIS A 273 12.33 -4.52 2.57
N TYR A 274 11.19 -4.88 3.21
CA TYR A 274 11.22 -5.43 4.57
C TYR A 274 12.05 -6.72 4.67
N GLN A 275 12.03 -7.57 3.65
CA GLN A 275 12.81 -8.82 3.67
C GLN A 275 14.28 -8.66 3.28
N LYS A 276 14.63 -7.68 2.42
CA LYS A 276 15.99 -7.54 1.90
C LYS A 276 16.81 -6.47 2.62
N ASP A 277 16.21 -5.31 2.86
CA ASP A 277 16.93 -4.15 3.40
C ASP A 277 16.84 -4.08 4.93
N HIS A 278 15.86 -4.78 5.51
CA HIS A 278 15.69 -4.92 6.95
C HIS A 278 15.96 -6.35 7.45
N LYS A 279 16.63 -7.22 6.64
CA LYS A 279 17.29 -8.37 7.24
C LYS A 279 18.30 -7.83 8.22
N PRO A 280 18.20 -8.20 9.50
CA PRO A 280 19.17 -7.74 10.47
C PRO A 280 20.57 -8.09 9.97
N SER A 281 21.46 -7.10 9.89
CA SER A 281 22.87 -7.35 9.65
C SER A 281 23.37 -8.41 10.64
N LYS A 282 24.42 -9.15 10.30
CA LYS A 282 24.93 -10.26 11.12
C LYS A 282 24.94 -9.92 12.62
N GLY A 283 24.19 -10.69 13.40
CA GLY A 283 24.07 -10.52 14.87
C GLY A 283 22.84 -9.75 15.36
N TRP A 284 22.01 -9.19 14.49
CA TRP A 284 20.73 -8.56 14.85
C TRP A 284 19.58 -9.58 14.79
N GLU A 285 18.66 -9.53 15.74
CA GLU A 285 17.45 -10.33 15.83
C GLU A 285 16.24 -9.44 15.56
N SER A 286 15.28 -9.88 14.72
CA SER A 286 14.02 -9.16 14.54
C SER A 286 13.09 -9.44 15.71
N MET A 287 12.48 -8.40 16.26
CA MET A 287 11.49 -8.48 17.34
C MET A 287 10.06 -8.35 16.82
N PHE A 288 9.87 -8.07 15.53
CA PHE A 288 8.57 -7.89 14.91
C PHE A 288 8.60 -8.40 13.45
N ASP A 289 7.59 -9.17 13.07
CA ASP A 289 7.49 -9.80 11.75
C ASP A 289 6.80 -8.91 10.68
N GLY A 290 6.38 -7.70 11.06
CA GLY A 290 5.62 -6.79 10.20
C GLY A 290 4.15 -7.19 9.98
N LYS A 291 3.68 -8.28 10.57
CA LYS A 291 2.35 -8.86 10.28
C LYS A 291 1.52 -9.17 11.52
N THR A 292 2.17 -9.56 12.61
CA THR A 292 1.49 -10.03 13.83
C THR A 292 2.16 -9.47 15.09
N LEU A 293 1.43 -9.45 16.18
CA LEU A 293 2.00 -9.15 17.51
C LEU A 293 2.55 -10.41 18.21
N ASN A 294 2.88 -11.47 17.46
CA ASN A 294 3.50 -12.65 18.02
C ASN A 294 4.80 -12.30 18.76
N GLY A 295 4.95 -12.78 19.99
CA GLY A 295 6.07 -12.43 20.85
C GLY A 295 5.87 -11.14 21.66
N TRP A 296 4.71 -10.49 21.52
CA TRP A 296 4.34 -9.31 22.28
C TRP A 296 3.08 -9.53 23.11
N LYS A 297 2.98 -8.90 24.27
CA LYS A 297 1.83 -8.99 25.16
C LYS A 297 1.53 -7.63 25.78
N ALA A 298 0.31 -7.13 25.60
CA ALA A 298 -0.17 -5.94 26.29
C ALA A 298 -0.50 -6.25 27.76
N ASN A 299 -0.38 -5.24 28.64
CA ASN A 299 -0.73 -5.38 30.05
C ASN A 299 -2.12 -4.84 30.39
N GLU A 300 -2.53 -3.78 29.74
CA GLU A 300 -3.81 -3.12 29.93
C GLU A 300 -4.36 -2.76 28.54
N ASN A 301 -5.68 -2.74 28.37
CA ASN A 301 -6.34 -2.31 27.12
C ASN A 301 -5.77 -2.98 25.85
N ASP A 302 -6.00 -4.26 25.69
CA ASP A 302 -5.49 -5.09 24.56
C ASP A 302 -5.69 -4.47 23.16
N ASN A 303 -6.73 -3.64 22.99
CA ASN A 303 -7.03 -2.95 21.74
C ASN A 303 -6.17 -1.69 21.48
N SER A 304 -5.26 -1.34 22.39
CA SER A 304 -4.38 -0.18 22.24
C SER A 304 -3.24 -0.38 21.26
N PHE A 305 -3.00 -1.63 20.85
CA PHE A 305 -1.96 -1.98 19.90
C PHE A 305 -2.49 -2.91 18.83
N TRP A 306 -2.22 -2.59 17.59
CA TRP A 306 -2.54 -3.45 16.44
C TRP A 306 -1.51 -3.30 15.33
N VAL A 307 -1.53 -4.22 14.39
CA VAL A 307 -0.66 -4.15 13.21
C VAL A 307 -1.44 -3.54 12.04
N LYS A 308 -0.85 -2.53 11.42
CA LYS A 308 -1.36 -1.91 10.20
C LYS A 308 -0.18 -1.50 9.31
N ASP A 309 -0.24 -1.84 8.03
CA ASP A 309 0.72 -1.45 6.99
C ASP A 309 2.19 -1.74 7.39
N GLY A 310 2.44 -2.91 8.00
CA GLY A 310 3.78 -3.32 8.45
C GLY A 310 4.28 -2.65 9.73
N CYS A 311 3.41 -1.91 10.42
CA CYS A 311 3.76 -1.17 11.64
C CYS A 311 2.95 -1.69 12.84
N ILE A 312 3.54 -1.65 14.03
CA ILE A 312 2.80 -1.66 15.29
C ILE A 312 2.27 -0.24 15.50
N VAL A 313 0.96 -0.09 15.56
CA VAL A 313 0.30 1.17 15.91
C VAL A 313 -0.01 1.16 17.40
N ALA A 314 0.48 2.16 18.12
CA ALA A 314 0.15 2.42 19.52
C ALA A 314 -0.81 3.62 19.59
N ASN A 315 -2.05 3.38 20.05
CA ASN A 315 -3.06 4.41 20.32
C ASN A 315 -3.92 3.92 21.46
N ALA A 316 -3.67 4.43 22.63
CA ALA A 316 -4.32 4.00 23.87
C ALA A 316 -5.28 5.08 24.41
N PRO A 317 -6.46 4.69 24.92
CA PRO A 317 -7.35 5.62 25.62
C PRO A 317 -6.79 6.06 26.97
N GLY A 318 -5.68 5.50 27.40
CA GLY A 318 -4.96 5.75 28.63
C GLY A 318 -3.68 4.94 28.65
N ARG A 319 -3.05 4.83 29.80
CA ARG A 319 -1.82 4.08 29.99
C ARG A 319 -1.96 2.61 29.57
N CYS A 320 -1.06 2.15 28.70
CA CYS A 320 -0.90 0.75 28.31
C CYS A 320 0.51 0.47 27.80
N HIS A 321 1.03 -0.74 27.98
CA HIS A 321 2.36 -1.13 27.54
C HIS A 321 2.30 -2.48 26.83
N LEU A 322 2.94 -2.56 25.68
CA LEU A 322 3.11 -3.77 24.90
C LEU A 322 4.51 -4.35 25.16
N PHE A 323 4.59 -5.39 25.97
CA PHE A 323 5.85 -6.01 26.40
C PHE A 323 6.31 -7.09 25.40
N TYR A 324 7.61 -7.09 25.09
CA TYR A 324 8.20 -8.18 24.34
C TYR A 324 8.42 -9.39 25.26
N VAL A 325 7.80 -10.51 24.93
CA VAL A 325 7.86 -11.74 25.70
C VAL A 325 9.07 -12.56 25.24
N THR A 326 10.07 -12.71 26.08
CA THR A 326 11.29 -13.47 25.78
C THR A 326 11.68 -14.36 26.95
N GLN A 327 12.25 -15.53 26.65
CA GLN A 327 12.82 -16.42 27.66
C GLN A 327 14.23 -15.99 28.10
N LYS A 328 14.92 -15.17 27.30
CA LYS A 328 16.27 -14.67 27.58
C LYS A 328 16.24 -13.17 27.74
N PRO A 329 16.39 -12.61 28.93
CA PRO A 329 16.45 -11.17 29.15
C PRO A 329 17.66 -10.57 28.40
N PHE A 330 17.56 -9.27 28.14
CA PHE A 330 18.64 -8.49 27.53
C PHE A 330 19.42 -7.78 28.63
N LYS A 331 20.76 -7.91 28.60
CA LYS A 331 21.66 -7.24 29.54
C LYS A 331 22.45 -6.15 28.84
N ASN A 332 23.36 -6.53 27.94
CA ASN A 332 24.06 -5.62 27.05
C ASN A 332 23.45 -5.79 25.66
N PHE A 333 23.12 -4.69 24.99
CA PHE A 333 22.45 -4.76 23.69
C PHE A 333 22.56 -3.45 22.88
N GLU A 334 22.36 -3.57 21.60
CA GLU A 334 21.94 -2.50 20.72
C GLU A 334 20.50 -2.78 20.31
N PHE A 335 19.63 -1.77 20.37
CA PHE A 335 18.25 -1.81 19.90
C PHE A 335 18.03 -0.67 18.91
N LYS A 336 17.24 -0.91 17.86
CA LYS A 336 16.80 0.12 16.94
C LYS A 336 15.40 -0.15 16.44
N THR A 337 14.69 0.93 16.17
CA THR A 337 13.36 0.91 15.56
C THR A 337 13.15 2.19 14.77
N GLU A 338 12.37 2.12 13.71
CA GLU A 338 11.85 3.32 13.07
C GLU A 338 10.54 3.71 13.74
N VAL A 339 10.39 4.99 14.02
CA VAL A 339 9.26 5.58 14.74
C VAL A 339 8.69 6.73 13.92
N MET A 340 7.36 6.86 13.91
CA MET A 340 6.65 8.04 13.43
C MET A 340 5.61 8.44 14.46
N THR A 341 5.67 9.68 14.93
CA THR A 341 4.65 10.27 15.80
C THR A 341 3.66 11.08 14.97
N LEU A 342 2.37 11.00 15.30
CA LEU A 342 1.43 12.02 14.85
C LEU A 342 1.50 13.25 15.78
N PRO A 343 1.04 14.44 15.35
CA PRO A 343 1.10 15.65 16.17
C PRO A 343 0.49 15.44 17.56
N HIS A 344 1.15 16.00 18.56
CA HIS A 344 0.76 15.90 19.99
C HIS A 344 0.72 14.48 20.54
N SER A 345 1.55 13.58 20.01
CA SER A 345 1.64 12.19 20.50
C SER A 345 2.75 12.02 21.54
N ASN A 346 2.46 11.16 22.51
CA ASN A 346 3.35 10.74 23.59
C ASN A 346 3.40 9.22 23.68
N ALA A 347 4.59 8.67 23.71
CA ALA A 347 4.87 7.25 23.86
C ALA A 347 6.29 7.05 24.40
N GLY A 348 6.76 5.80 24.47
CA GLY A 348 8.11 5.48 24.91
C GLY A 348 8.53 4.06 24.55
N VAL A 349 9.82 3.83 24.51
CA VAL A 349 10.43 2.50 24.43
C VAL A 349 11.10 2.20 25.74
N TYR A 350 10.53 1.27 26.50
CA TYR A 350 11.12 0.79 27.74
C TYR A 350 12.18 -0.28 27.46
N PHE A 351 13.25 -0.26 28.21
CA PHE A 351 14.31 -1.28 28.18
C PHE A 351 14.73 -1.70 29.60
N HIS A 352 15.26 -2.90 29.76
CA HIS A 352 15.51 -3.56 31.05
C HIS A 352 14.27 -3.67 31.93
N THR A 353 13.08 -3.61 31.34
CA THR A 353 11.81 -3.75 32.05
C THR A 353 11.41 -5.21 32.23
N ARG A 354 10.29 -5.45 32.91
CA ARG A 354 9.70 -6.77 33.14
C ARG A 354 8.19 -6.66 32.96
N PHE A 355 7.58 -7.73 32.45
CA PHE A 355 6.14 -7.79 32.34
C PHE A 355 5.49 -7.58 33.70
N GLN A 356 4.47 -6.77 33.75
CA GLN A 356 3.55 -6.56 34.87
C GLN A 356 2.13 -6.37 34.36
N ASP A 357 1.15 -6.87 35.08
CA ASP A 357 -0.22 -6.92 34.61
C ASP A 357 -0.88 -5.53 34.53
N GLU A 358 -0.43 -4.57 35.31
CA GLU A 358 -0.94 -3.21 35.33
C GLU A 358 0.10 -2.18 35.73
N GLY A 359 -0.20 -0.91 35.45
CA GLY A 359 0.58 0.23 35.91
C GLY A 359 1.80 0.55 35.04
N TRP A 360 2.48 1.59 35.44
CA TRP A 360 3.74 2.00 34.82
C TRP A 360 4.83 0.97 35.08
N PRO A 361 5.66 0.63 34.06
CA PRO A 361 6.79 -0.27 34.26
C PRO A 361 7.71 0.22 35.39
N LYS A 362 7.82 -0.56 36.47
CA LYS A 362 8.60 -0.20 37.65
C LYS A 362 10.10 -0.44 37.44
N ALA A 363 10.46 -1.48 36.67
CA ALA A 363 11.85 -1.83 36.37
C ALA A 363 12.32 -1.19 35.06
N GLY A 364 13.60 -0.92 34.98
CA GLY A 364 14.26 -0.42 33.77
C GLY A 364 14.12 1.08 33.56
N PHE A 365 14.22 1.48 32.32
CA PHE A 365 14.23 2.87 31.88
C PHE A 365 13.28 3.06 30.69
N GLU A 366 12.81 4.28 30.53
CA GLU A 366 12.05 4.72 29.37
C GLU A 366 12.95 5.58 28.48
N CYS A 367 13.04 5.23 27.21
CA CYS A 367 13.51 6.08 26.15
C CYS A 367 12.27 6.78 25.56
N GLN A 368 12.16 8.08 25.78
CA GLN A 368 10.99 8.88 25.45
C GLN A 368 10.74 8.94 23.94
N VAL A 369 9.46 9.01 23.54
CA VAL A 369 8.99 9.27 22.18
C VAL A 369 7.95 10.39 22.21
N ASN A 370 8.39 11.61 22.03
CA ASN A 370 7.58 12.83 22.12
C ASN A 370 8.24 13.96 21.33
N ASN A 371 7.65 14.38 20.20
CA ASN A 371 8.17 15.52 19.47
C ASN A 371 7.41 16.82 19.83
N THR A 372 6.08 16.82 19.75
CA THR A 372 5.26 18.04 19.96
C THR A 372 4.28 17.97 21.12
N TYR A 373 4.20 16.85 21.85
CA TYR A 373 3.36 16.77 23.06
C TYR A 373 3.85 17.75 24.15
N HIS A 374 2.99 18.18 25.02
CA HIS A 374 3.25 19.23 26.01
C HIS A 374 4.29 18.85 27.10
N ASP A 375 4.57 17.55 27.33
CA ASP A 375 5.68 17.16 28.22
C ASP A 375 6.99 17.76 27.69
N PRO A 376 7.77 18.48 28.51
CA PRO A 376 9.02 19.09 28.08
C PRO A 376 10.09 18.10 27.68
N LYS A 377 10.02 16.84 28.13
CA LYS A 377 11.00 15.80 27.83
C LYS A 377 10.73 15.21 26.45
N LYS A 378 11.68 15.36 25.56
CA LYS A 378 11.52 15.02 24.13
C LYS A 378 12.12 13.67 23.76
N THR A 379 11.86 13.27 22.52
CA THR A 379 12.28 11.98 21.94
C THR A 379 13.75 11.68 22.24
N ALA A 380 14.02 10.41 22.59
CA ALA A 380 15.30 9.84 22.96
C ALA A 380 15.89 10.32 24.30
N SER A 381 15.15 11.11 25.13
CA SER A 381 15.50 11.28 26.55
C SER A 381 15.56 9.93 27.25
N ILE A 382 16.50 9.75 28.17
CA ILE A 382 16.39 8.72 29.22
C ILE A 382 15.52 9.34 30.32
N TYR A 383 14.22 9.09 30.26
CA TYR A 383 13.17 9.84 30.94
C TYR A 383 13.42 10.01 32.44
N GLY A 384 13.62 11.27 32.88
CA GLY A 384 13.88 11.61 34.28
C GLY A 384 15.23 11.15 34.79
N VAL A 385 16.19 10.91 33.89
CA VAL A 385 17.59 10.62 34.19
C VAL A 385 18.51 11.57 33.41
N LEU A 386 18.35 11.62 32.09
CA LEU A 386 19.01 12.59 31.21
C LEU A 386 17.99 13.02 30.16
N ASP A 387 17.37 14.14 30.40
CA ASP A 387 16.27 14.66 29.57
C ASP A 387 16.78 15.60 28.47
N CYS A 388 16.31 15.40 27.25
CA CYS A 388 16.43 16.32 26.12
C CYS A 388 15.17 17.21 26.08
N LEU A 389 15.34 18.51 25.95
CA LEU A 389 14.21 19.48 25.96
C LEU A 389 13.85 19.99 24.55
N GLU A 390 14.67 19.66 23.55
CA GLU A 390 14.43 19.97 22.14
C GLU A 390 14.11 18.69 21.37
N ALA A 391 13.06 18.72 20.57
CA ALA A 391 12.69 17.53 19.77
C ALA A 391 13.73 17.29 18.66
N PRO A 392 14.38 16.12 18.62
CA PRO A 392 15.38 15.80 17.60
C PRO A 392 14.79 15.33 16.27
N ALA A 393 13.46 15.22 16.16
CA ALA A 393 12.71 14.79 14.98
C ALA A 393 11.39 15.57 14.88
N SER A 394 10.72 15.47 13.71
CA SER A 394 9.41 16.05 13.45
C SER A 394 8.31 15.00 13.56
N ASP A 395 7.06 15.45 13.79
CA ASP A 395 5.88 14.60 13.60
C ASP A 395 5.65 14.33 12.11
N ASP A 396 4.87 13.29 11.81
CA ASP A 396 4.51 12.82 10.47
C ASP A 396 5.72 12.39 9.60
N GLU A 397 6.91 12.29 10.19
CA GLU A 397 8.14 11.84 9.55
C GLU A 397 8.72 10.61 10.27
N TRP A 398 9.25 9.65 9.48
CA TRP A 398 9.95 8.50 10.04
C TRP A 398 11.35 8.88 10.50
N PHE A 399 11.72 8.49 11.72
CA PHE A 399 13.07 8.61 12.25
C PHE A 399 13.53 7.29 12.89
N GLU A 400 14.83 7.00 12.82
CA GLU A 400 15.41 5.87 13.54
C GLU A 400 15.67 6.28 15.00
N LEU A 401 15.07 5.52 15.93
CA LEU A 401 15.41 5.55 17.36
C LEU A 401 16.35 4.41 17.67
N TYR A 402 17.50 4.72 18.25
CA TYR A 402 18.53 3.76 18.63
C TYR A 402 18.85 3.85 20.11
N ILE A 403 19.01 2.69 20.75
CA ILE A 403 19.39 2.55 22.17
C ILE A 403 20.54 1.56 22.26
N LYS A 404 21.64 1.92 22.89
CA LYS A 404 22.74 1.00 23.25
C LYS A 404 22.90 0.96 24.75
N VAL A 405 23.01 -0.24 25.30
CA VAL A 405 23.42 -0.48 26.68
C VAL A 405 24.60 -1.42 26.71
N GLU A 406 25.71 -0.99 27.35
CA GLU A 406 26.90 -1.77 27.51
C GLU A 406 27.51 -1.53 28.93
N GLY A 407 27.50 -2.55 29.77
CA GLY A 407 27.83 -2.41 31.18
C GLY A 407 26.86 -1.45 31.90
N LYS A 408 27.39 -0.30 32.33
CA LYS A 408 26.62 0.77 32.98
C LYS A 408 26.37 1.98 32.06
N HIS A 409 26.75 1.89 30.80
CA HIS A 409 26.69 2.97 29.85
C HIS A 409 25.44 2.83 28.93
N VAL A 410 24.71 3.91 28.78
CA VAL A 410 23.52 4.02 27.92
C VAL A 410 23.71 5.16 26.92
N ILE A 411 23.51 4.87 25.65
CA ILE A 411 23.49 5.86 24.56
C ILE A 411 22.14 5.78 23.86
N THR A 412 21.50 6.92 23.64
CA THR A 412 20.34 7.02 22.76
C THR A 412 20.65 7.92 21.56
N LYS A 413 20.09 7.59 20.39
CA LYS A 413 20.28 8.37 19.16
C LYS A 413 18.98 8.51 18.40
N VAL A 414 18.89 9.60 17.64
CA VAL A 414 17.88 9.82 16.60
C VAL A 414 18.61 10.07 15.28
N ASN A 415 18.26 9.30 14.24
CA ASN A 415 18.91 9.40 12.92
C ASN A 415 20.43 9.43 13.01
N ASN A 416 21.01 8.52 13.81
CA ASN A 416 22.43 8.37 14.12
C ASN A 416 23.08 9.54 14.88
N LYS A 417 22.35 10.57 15.31
CA LYS A 417 22.85 11.66 16.17
C LYS A 417 22.60 11.30 17.63
N ILE A 418 23.63 11.41 18.48
CA ILE A 418 23.53 11.18 19.92
C ILE A 418 22.62 12.24 20.53
N VAL A 419 21.61 11.79 21.30
CA VAL A 419 20.70 12.63 22.08
C VAL A 419 21.01 12.53 23.57
N ALA A 420 21.21 11.31 24.09
CA ALA A 420 21.66 11.10 25.45
C ALA A 420 22.84 10.14 25.49
N ASP A 421 23.80 10.44 26.34
CA ASP A 421 25.02 9.65 26.62
C ASP A 421 25.22 9.68 28.14
N TRP A 422 24.90 8.57 28.79
CA TRP A 422 24.85 8.51 30.26
C TRP A 422 25.49 7.24 30.79
N THR A 423 26.30 7.39 31.83
CA THR A 423 26.83 6.26 32.59
C THR A 423 26.25 6.28 33.99
N GLN A 424 25.64 5.17 34.41
CA GLN A 424 25.08 5.03 35.76
C GLN A 424 26.21 5.16 36.79
N PRO A 425 26.16 6.17 37.69
CA PRO A 425 27.13 6.33 38.76
C PRO A 425 27.19 5.10 39.70
N ALA A 426 28.34 4.89 40.32
CA ALA A 426 28.54 3.75 41.23
C ALA A 426 27.66 3.81 42.48
N ASP A 427 27.33 5.02 42.93
CA ASP A 427 26.48 5.32 44.10
C ASP A 427 25.00 5.50 43.71
N TRP A 428 24.62 5.26 42.43
CA TRP A 428 23.24 5.40 41.95
C TRP A 428 22.30 4.45 42.69
N LYS A 429 21.27 5.02 43.31
CA LYS A 429 20.32 4.27 44.14
C LYS A 429 19.05 3.98 43.40
N LYS A 430 18.47 2.81 43.63
CA LYS A 430 17.17 2.42 43.19
C LYS A 430 16.11 3.41 43.68
N GLY A 431 15.29 3.92 42.78
CA GLY A 431 14.16 4.79 43.10
C GLY A 431 13.03 4.02 43.78
N ALA A 432 12.27 4.69 44.62
CA ALA A 432 11.17 4.07 45.37
C ALA A 432 10.01 3.64 44.45
N ASN A 433 9.64 4.46 43.47
CA ASN A 433 8.53 4.19 42.56
C ASN A 433 8.97 3.57 41.23
N PHE A 434 10.13 3.99 40.75
CA PHE A 434 10.75 3.51 39.51
C PHE A 434 12.19 3.13 39.79
N GLU A 435 12.54 1.88 39.50
CA GLU A 435 13.84 1.33 39.87
C GLU A 435 14.99 2.08 39.19
N ARG A 436 14.88 2.35 37.87
CA ARG A 436 15.89 3.03 37.04
C ARG A 436 17.31 2.54 37.31
N ILE A 437 17.46 1.22 37.35
CA ILE A 437 18.73 0.53 37.56
C ILE A 437 19.08 -0.25 36.30
N ILE A 438 20.30 -0.06 35.80
CA ILE A 438 20.83 -0.90 34.72
C ILE A 438 21.06 -2.32 35.24
N GLY A 439 20.41 -3.28 34.57
CA GLY A 439 20.46 -4.70 34.94
C GLY A 439 20.23 -5.59 33.72
N GLU A 440 19.13 -6.35 33.77
CA GLU A 440 18.66 -7.16 32.66
C GLU A 440 17.13 -7.16 32.64
N GLY A 441 16.56 -7.32 31.45
CA GLY A 441 15.09 -7.33 31.30
C GLY A 441 14.68 -7.43 29.85
N THR A 442 13.46 -7.01 29.56
CA THR A 442 12.91 -6.99 28.21
C THR A 442 12.63 -5.56 27.77
N PHE A 443 11.95 -5.43 26.63
CA PHE A 443 11.47 -4.17 26.08
C PHE A 443 9.94 -4.05 26.24
N ALA A 444 9.46 -2.82 26.26
CA ALA A 444 8.03 -2.55 26.09
C ALA A 444 7.84 -1.28 25.26
N LEU A 445 6.81 -1.27 24.43
CA LEU A 445 6.31 -0.07 23.75
C LEU A 445 5.19 0.53 24.57
N GLN A 446 5.19 1.85 24.74
CA GLN A 446 4.17 2.55 25.48
C GLN A 446 3.08 3.06 24.54
N GLY A 447 1.81 2.85 24.91
CA GLY A 447 0.66 3.60 24.44
C GLY A 447 0.15 4.45 25.60
N HIS A 448 0.18 5.77 25.45
CA HIS A 448 -0.17 6.70 26.52
C HIS A 448 -0.81 7.96 25.97
N ASP A 449 -1.64 8.60 26.79
CA ASP A 449 -2.43 9.80 26.53
C ASP A 449 -3.51 9.66 25.44
N PRO A 450 -4.77 9.96 25.76
CA PRO A 450 -5.86 9.95 24.79
C PRO A 450 -5.53 10.84 23.58
N GLY A 451 -5.67 10.29 22.39
CA GLY A 451 -5.38 10.99 21.15
C GLY A 451 -3.94 10.84 20.62
N SER A 452 -3.02 10.30 21.43
CA SER A 452 -1.68 9.97 20.94
C SER A 452 -1.73 8.80 19.95
N THR A 453 -1.00 8.94 18.84
CA THR A 453 -0.80 7.84 17.87
C THR A 453 0.65 7.80 17.46
N VAL A 454 1.28 6.66 17.73
CA VAL A 454 2.69 6.42 17.38
C VAL A 454 2.80 5.10 16.62
N LEU A 455 3.57 5.10 15.55
CA LEU A 455 3.81 3.95 14.71
C LEU A 455 5.26 3.48 14.90
N PHE A 456 5.44 2.18 15.08
CA PHE A 456 6.73 1.53 15.21
C PHE A 456 6.90 0.46 14.13
N ARG A 457 8.05 0.44 13.47
CA ARG A 457 8.42 -0.61 12.52
C ARG A 457 9.91 -0.93 12.61
N ASN A 458 10.36 -2.04 12.02
CA ASN A 458 11.77 -2.39 11.96
C ASN A 458 12.42 -2.47 13.35
N LEU A 459 11.77 -3.21 14.26
CA LEU A 459 12.26 -3.41 15.62
C LEU A 459 13.33 -4.51 15.60
N PHE A 460 14.56 -4.13 15.87
CA PHE A 460 15.71 -5.04 15.90
C PHE A 460 16.49 -4.89 17.20
N VAL A 461 17.03 -6.01 17.66
CA VAL A 461 17.94 -6.04 18.81
C VAL A 461 19.17 -6.87 18.48
N LYS A 462 20.32 -6.45 18.98
CA LYS A 462 21.58 -7.18 18.91
C LYS A 462 22.12 -7.34 20.31
N ARG A 463 22.30 -8.57 20.74
CA ARG A 463 22.91 -8.88 22.04
C ARG A 463 24.41 -8.59 21.97
N LEU A 464 24.90 -7.88 22.96
CA LEU A 464 26.34 -7.63 23.17
C LEU A 464 26.88 -8.55 24.28
N PRO A 465 28.20 -8.82 24.29
CA PRO A 465 28.83 -9.62 25.31
C PRO A 465 28.61 -9.18 26.75
#